data_b44a9dc73ce50817b7f65f81c57d09ab
#
_entry.id   b44a9dc73ce50817b7f65f81c57d09ab
#
_cell.length_a   1.000
_cell.length_b   1.000
_cell.length_c   1.000
_cell.angle_alpha   90.00
_cell.angle_beta   90.00
_cell.angle_gamma   90.00
#
_symmetry.space_group_name_H-M   'P 1'
#
loop_
_entity.id
_entity.type
_entity.pdbx_description
1 polymer ?
#
loop_
_entity_poly.entity_id
_entity_poly.type
_entity_poly.pdbx_seq_one_letter_code
_entity_poly.pdbx_strand_id
1 'polypeptide(L)'
;VWPDRNYFFKRAVNDLVFRELTCFVPEGIVVVDFSLGNILYFLNECWTRKLRDSGLKIILIADKNMLPMANFWRLRSGFSWAVVEVNSDLSNLINKIKRVMLGRNLLCRRTPSLTEHEMKTLCLLAEGHSSQDIARIMACDTRSVYRFQYSLCKKFGGLNRLRNLRFRHTIPALD
;
A
#
# COMPACT_ATOMS: atom_id res chain seq x y z
N VAL A 1 -0.37 -8.33 12.31
CA VAL A 1 -1.07 -7.75 11.16
C VAL A 1 -1.26 -6.26 11.40
N TRP A 2 -1.03 -5.43 10.38
CA TRP A 2 -1.21 -3.99 10.45
C TRP A 2 -1.89 -3.45 9.16
N PRO A 3 -2.79 -2.46 9.25
CA PRO A 3 -3.50 -2.02 10.44
C PRO A 3 -4.46 -3.10 10.98
N ASP A 4 -4.66 -3.14 12.30
CA ASP A 4 -5.47 -4.18 12.95
C ASP A 4 -6.97 -3.80 12.94
N ARG A 5 -7.56 -3.66 11.75
CA ARG A 5 -8.98 -3.31 11.58
C ARG A 5 -9.80 -4.36 10.86
N ASN A 6 -9.14 -5.24 10.11
CA ASN A 6 -9.80 -6.28 9.36
C ASN A 6 -9.65 -7.62 10.08
N TYR A 7 -10.65 -7.96 10.88
CA TYR A 7 -10.68 -9.20 11.65
C TYR A 7 -10.50 -10.45 10.78
N PHE A 8 -11.17 -10.50 9.63
CA PHE A 8 -11.09 -11.67 8.74
C PHE A 8 -9.70 -11.81 8.12
N PHE A 9 -9.11 -10.70 7.71
CA PHE A 9 -7.75 -10.68 7.20
C PHE A 9 -6.74 -11.12 8.26
N LYS A 10 -6.86 -10.57 9.47
CA LYS A 10 -6.01 -10.96 10.61
C LYS A 10 -6.12 -12.44 10.91
N ARG A 11 -7.34 -12.98 10.95
CA ARG A 11 -7.56 -14.40 11.21
C ARG A 11 -6.97 -15.26 10.09
N ALA A 12 -7.21 -14.92 8.84
CA ALA A 12 -6.66 -15.65 7.71
C ALA A 12 -5.13 -15.67 7.70
N VAL A 13 -4.49 -14.53 8.00
CA VAL A 13 -3.02 -14.43 8.12
C VAL A 13 -2.50 -15.28 9.28
N ASN A 14 -3.15 -15.23 10.44
CA ASN A 14 -2.75 -16.05 11.60
C ASN A 14 -2.86 -17.54 11.29
N ASP A 15 -3.98 -17.99 10.73
CA ASP A 15 -4.14 -19.40 10.34
C ASP A 15 -3.09 -19.82 9.31
N LEU A 16 -2.75 -18.93 8.35
CA LEU A 16 -1.71 -19.18 7.36
C LEU A 16 -0.34 -19.31 8.01
N VAL A 17 0.02 -18.37 8.89
CA VAL A 17 1.31 -18.38 9.59
C VAL A 17 1.44 -19.64 10.44
N PHE A 18 0.42 -19.96 11.23
CA PHE A 18 0.45 -21.16 12.08
C PHE A 18 0.57 -22.47 11.30
N ARG A 19 -0.16 -22.60 10.18
CA ARG A 19 -0.20 -23.86 9.43
C ARG A 19 0.99 -24.04 8.49
N GLU A 20 1.45 -22.95 7.86
CA GLU A 20 2.32 -23.03 6.70
C GLU A 20 3.69 -22.39 6.87
N LEU A 21 3.83 -21.45 7.84
CA LEU A 21 5.01 -20.60 7.95
C LEU A 21 5.75 -20.70 9.28
N THR A 22 5.26 -21.48 10.24
CA THR A 22 5.85 -21.56 11.60
C THR A 22 7.35 -21.88 11.58
N CYS A 23 7.80 -22.74 10.64
CA CYS A 23 9.18 -23.10 10.49
C CYS A 23 10.07 -22.03 9.82
N PHE A 24 9.45 -20.99 9.22
CA PHE A 24 10.15 -20.00 8.41
C PHE A 24 10.28 -18.63 9.09
N VAL A 25 9.71 -18.44 10.31
CA VAL A 25 9.58 -17.14 10.95
C VAL A 25 10.13 -17.13 12.37
N PRO A 26 11.43 -17.38 12.56
CA PRO A 26 12.04 -17.35 13.91
C PRO A 26 12.05 -15.93 14.49
N GLU A 27 12.15 -14.89 13.66
CA GLU A 27 12.30 -13.48 14.08
C GLU A 27 11.00 -12.69 14.07
N GLY A 28 9.89 -13.32 13.61
CA GLY A 28 8.61 -12.64 13.45
C GLY A 28 8.48 -11.87 12.13
N ILE A 29 7.23 -11.61 11.75
CA ILE A 29 6.86 -10.85 10.55
C ILE A 29 5.74 -9.88 10.85
N VAL A 30 5.73 -8.75 10.14
CA VAL A 30 4.57 -7.87 10.04
C VAL A 30 3.92 -8.05 8.68
N VAL A 31 2.68 -8.49 8.67
CA VAL A 31 1.87 -8.57 7.47
C VAL A 31 0.99 -7.33 7.40
N VAL A 32 1.13 -6.57 6.33
CA VAL A 32 0.38 -5.33 6.11
C VAL A 32 -0.79 -5.61 5.16
N ASP A 33 -2.01 -5.31 5.62
CA ASP A 33 -3.22 -5.30 4.79
C ASP A 33 -3.20 -4.04 3.91
N PHE A 34 -2.57 -4.15 2.75
CA PHE A 34 -2.42 -3.05 1.80
C PHE A 34 -3.58 -3.02 0.81
N SER A 35 -4.81 -3.08 1.35
CA SER A 35 -6.06 -2.99 0.60
C SER A 35 -6.55 -1.55 0.43
N LEU A 36 -7.43 -1.35 -0.55
CA LEU A 36 -8.00 -0.03 -0.84
C LEU A 36 -8.77 0.55 0.37
N GLY A 37 -9.40 -0.30 1.19
CA GLY A 37 -10.10 0.13 2.40
C GLY A 37 -9.19 0.78 3.44
N ASN A 38 -7.90 0.50 3.39
CA ASN A 38 -6.90 1.02 4.32
C ASN A 38 -6.04 2.15 3.72
N ILE A 39 -6.39 2.68 2.54
CA ILE A 39 -5.57 3.64 1.79
C ILE A 39 -5.14 4.87 2.62
N LEU A 40 -5.99 5.34 3.52
CA LEU A 40 -5.72 6.51 4.37
C LEU A 40 -4.48 6.35 5.25
N TYR A 41 -4.20 5.12 5.71
CA TYR A 41 -3.00 4.84 6.51
C TYR A 41 -1.71 4.97 5.70
N PHE A 42 -1.80 4.88 4.37
CA PHE A 42 -0.66 4.85 3.48
C PHE A 42 -0.39 6.17 2.76
N LEU A 43 -1.13 7.24 3.09
CA LEU A 43 -0.95 8.56 2.47
C LEU A 43 0.31 9.30 2.94
N ASN A 44 0.78 9.05 4.16
CA ASN A 44 1.99 9.65 4.70
C ASN A 44 3.03 8.56 5.05
N GLU A 45 4.26 8.96 5.34
CA GLU A 45 5.35 8.02 5.63
C GLU A 45 5.45 7.58 7.10
N CYS A 46 4.56 8.05 7.98
CA CYS A 46 4.63 7.71 9.42
C CYS A 46 4.53 6.21 9.66
N TRP A 47 3.67 5.50 8.90
CA TRP A 47 3.51 4.05 9.03
C TRP A 47 4.80 3.29 8.64
N THR A 48 5.55 3.76 7.65
CA THR A 48 6.80 3.12 7.23
C THR A 48 7.84 3.20 8.32
N ARG A 49 7.88 4.34 9.03
CA ARG A 49 8.79 4.56 10.15
C ARG A 49 8.44 3.66 11.33
N LYS A 50 7.16 3.64 11.75
CA LYS A 50 6.67 2.73 12.82
C LYS A 50 7.04 1.27 12.55
N LEU A 51 6.80 0.79 11.33
CA LEU A 51 7.11 -0.60 10.99
C LEU A 51 8.61 -0.89 10.88
N ARG A 52 9.39 0.08 10.44
CA ARG A 52 10.86 -0.02 10.42
C ARG A 52 11.43 -0.23 11.80
N ASP A 53 10.97 0.59 12.76
CA ASP A 53 11.47 0.60 14.12
C ASP A 53 11.15 -0.72 14.86
N SER A 54 10.23 -1.53 14.34
CA SER A 54 9.94 -2.87 14.87
C SER A 54 11.06 -3.89 14.62
N GLY A 55 11.96 -3.64 13.64
CA GLY A 55 13.02 -4.59 13.25
C GLY A 55 12.52 -5.87 12.56
N LEU A 56 11.21 -6.02 12.37
CA LEU A 56 10.59 -7.22 11.80
C LEU A 56 10.60 -7.19 10.26
N LYS A 57 10.55 -8.36 9.64
CA LYS A 57 10.34 -8.47 8.19
C LYS A 57 8.93 -8.01 7.82
N ILE A 58 8.82 -7.14 6.81
CA ILE A 58 7.55 -6.53 6.40
C ILE A 58 7.10 -7.14 5.07
N ILE A 59 5.86 -7.65 5.05
CA ILE A 59 5.21 -8.19 3.86
C ILE A 59 3.95 -7.38 3.59
N LEU A 60 3.91 -6.66 2.46
CA LEU A 60 2.71 -5.95 2.00
C LEU A 60 1.87 -6.92 1.19
N ILE A 61 0.67 -7.23 1.65
CA ILE A 61 -0.33 -7.98 0.88
C ILE A 61 -1.26 -6.95 0.24
N ALA A 62 -1.12 -6.76 -1.07
CA ALA A 62 -1.76 -5.69 -1.79
C ALA A 62 -2.79 -6.17 -2.81
N ASP A 63 -3.92 -5.47 -2.88
CA ASP A 63 -4.84 -5.58 -4.01
C ASP A 63 -4.16 -5.12 -5.30
N LYS A 64 -4.58 -5.68 -6.44
CA LYS A 64 -4.07 -5.29 -7.76
C LYS A 64 -4.03 -3.77 -7.97
N ASN A 65 -5.06 -3.08 -7.54
CA ASN A 65 -5.19 -1.63 -7.71
C ASN A 65 -4.30 -0.83 -6.72
N MET A 66 -3.87 -1.43 -5.62
CA MET A 66 -2.97 -0.81 -4.63
C MET A 66 -1.49 -1.08 -4.93
N LEU A 67 -1.17 -1.97 -5.87
CA LEU A 67 0.21 -2.30 -6.24
C LEU A 67 1.05 -1.07 -6.64
N PRO A 68 0.53 -0.08 -7.43
CA PRO A 68 1.32 1.10 -7.77
C PRO A 68 1.77 1.91 -6.55
N MET A 69 0.90 2.00 -5.54
CA MET A 69 1.21 2.67 -4.28
C MET A 69 2.14 1.83 -3.39
N ALA A 70 1.94 0.52 -3.32
CA ALA A 70 2.83 -0.38 -2.60
C ALA A 70 4.25 -0.34 -3.18
N ASN A 71 4.39 -0.30 -4.51
CA ASN A 71 5.67 -0.15 -5.18
C ASN A 71 6.33 1.20 -4.92
N PHE A 72 5.56 2.29 -4.87
CA PHE A 72 6.06 3.61 -4.51
C PHE A 72 6.73 3.57 -3.13
N TRP A 73 6.04 3.05 -2.12
CA TRP A 73 6.59 2.97 -0.77
C TRP A 73 7.78 2.03 -0.67
N ARG A 74 7.75 0.88 -1.36
CA ARG A 74 8.86 -0.06 -1.39
C ARG A 74 10.13 0.57 -1.96
N LEU A 75 10.02 1.36 -3.03
CA LEU A 75 11.16 2.02 -3.66
C LEU A 75 11.72 3.15 -2.80
N ARG A 76 10.86 3.86 -2.08
CA ARG A 76 11.23 5.01 -1.25
C ARG A 76 11.80 4.62 0.12
N SER A 77 11.33 3.52 0.69
CA SER A 77 11.68 3.13 2.06
C SER A 77 13.13 2.68 2.23
N GLY A 78 13.81 2.31 1.15
CA GLY A 78 15.18 1.74 1.21
C GLY A 78 15.27 0.37 1.90
N PHE A 79 14.13 -0.21 2.32
CA PHE A 79 14.06 -1.49 3.02
C PHE A 79 13.64 -2.62 2.10
N SER A 80 14.09 -3.83 2.44
CA SER A 80 13.72 -5.06 1.76
C SER A 80 12.29 -5.49 2.15
N TRP A 81 11.29 -4.73 1.69
CA TRP A 81 9.88 -5.12 1.85
C TRP A 81 9.46 -5.98 0.68
N ALA A 82 8.73 -7.03 1.00
CA ALA A 82 8.10 -7.83 -0.03
C ALA A 82 6.69 -7.30 -0.30
N VAL A 83 6.38 -7.11 -1.57
CA VAL A 83 5.03 -6.82 -2.04
C VAL A 83 4.48 -8.08 -2.68
N VAL A 84 3.37 -8.56 -2.16
CA VAL A 84 2.67 -9.75 -2.66
C VAL A 84 1.28 -9.34 -3.12
N GLU A 85 0.99 -9.55 -4.40
CA GLU A 85 -0.33 -9.32 -4.96
C GLU A 85 -1.29 -10.42 -4.53
N VAL A 86 -2.47 -10.03 -4.03
CA VAL A 86 -3.58 -10.94 -3.77
C VAL A 86 -4.17 -11.38 -5.10
N ASN A 87 -3.97 -12.63 -5.44
CA ASN A 87 -4.66 -13.31 -6.54
C ASN A 87 -5.75 -14.19 -5.95
N SER A 88 -6.69 -14.64 -6.77
CA SER A 88 -7.77 -15.56 -6.36
C SER A 88 -7.29 -16.92 -5.88
N ASP A 89 -6.03 -17.28 -6.12
CA ASP A 89 -5.44 -18.56 -5.75
C ASP A 89 -4.61 -18.44 -4.45
N LEU A 90 -5.13 -19.04 -3.38
CA LEU A 90 -4.50 -19.08 -2.06
C LEU A 90 -3.16 -19.83 -2.09
N SER A 91 -3.07 -20.94 -2.84
CA SER A 91 -1.84 -21.74 -2.93
C SER A 91 -0.69 -20.92 -3.55
N ASN A 92 -1.00 -20.10 -4.55
CA ASN A 92 -0.04 -19.21 -5.18
C ASN A 92 0.41 -18.11 -4.20
N LEU A 93 -0.52 -17.55 -3.42
CA LEU A 93 -0.21 -16.58 -2.38
C LEU A 93 0.75 -17.17 -1.33
N ILE A 94 0.45 -18.35 -0.81
CA ILE A 94 1.29 -19.09 0.15
C ILE A 94 2.70 -19.30 -0.42
N ASN A 95 2.79 -19.80 -1.65
CA ASN A 95 4.08 -20.03 -2.30
C ASN A 95 4.90 -18.74 -2.49
N LYS A 96 4.23 -17.64 -2.84
CA LYS A 96 4.90 -16.32 -2.93
C LYS A 96 5.44 -15.87 -1.57
N ILE A 97 4.65 -16.02 -0.51
CA ILE A 97 5.09 -15.66 0.85
C ILE A 97 6.27 -16.54 1.28
N LYS A 98 6.20 -17.87 1.09
CA LYS A 98 7.32 -18.79 1.39
C LYS A 98 8.60 -18.39 0.66
N ARG A 99 8.52 -18.03 -0.62
CA ARG A 99 9.69 -17.56 -1.40
C ARG A 99 10.28 -16.27 -0.85
N VAL A 100 9.44 -15.35 -0.42
CA VAL A 100 9.89 -14.10 0.25
C VAL A 100 10.60 -14.42 1.55
N MET A 101 10.05 -15.32 2.36
CA MET A 101 10.64 -15.72 3.64
C MET A 101 12.03 -16.36 3.46
N LEU A 102 12.23 -17.09 2.34
CA LEU A 102 13.52 -17.65 1.95
C LEU A 102 14.49 -16.63 1.31
N GLY A 103 14.20 -15.33 1.43
CA GLY A 103 15.05 -14.26 0.90
C GLY A 103 14.99 -14.09 -0.64
N ARG A 104 14.08 -14.77 -1.31
CA ARG A 104 13.88 -14.59 -2.76
C ARG A 104 13.06 -13.34 -3.02
N ASN A 105 13.69 -12.27 -3.48
CA ASN A 105 13.01 -11.05 -3.88
C ASN A 105 12.04 -11.33 -5.03
N LEU A 106 10.74 -11.27 -4.73
CA LEU A 106 9.70 -11.24 -5.76
C LEU A 106 9.68 -9.82 -6.35
N LEU A 107 10.66 -9.52 -7.20
CA LEU A 107 10.66 -8.29 -7.97
C LEU A 107 9.52 -8.38 -9.00
N CYS A 108 8.40 -7.77 -8.70
CA CYS A 108 7.37 -7.52 -9.71
C CYS A 108 7.85 -6.37 -10.61
N ARG A 109 8.79 -6.68 -11.53
CA ARG A 109 9.49 -5.70 -12.39
C ARG A 109 8.58 -4.95 -13.37
N ARG A 110 7.31 -5.37 -13.51
CA ARG A 110 6.38 -4.86 -14.54
C ARG A 110 5.20 -4.06 -14.00
N THR A 111 5.03 -3.94 -12.69
CA THR A 111 3.92 -3.16 -12.15
C THR A 111 4.32 -1.69 -12.06
N PRO A 112 3.46 -0.78 -12.56
CA PRO A 112 3.71 0.65 -12.46
C PRO A 112 3.80 1.08 -11.00
N SER A 113 4.67 2.04 -10.71
CA SER A 113 4.74 2.73 -9.43
C SER A 113 4.05 4.08 -9.54
N LEU A 114 3.62 4.66 -8.43
CA LEU A 114 3.26 6.07 -8.38
C LEU A 114 4.52 6.93 -8.52
N THR A 115 4.36 8.11 -9.10
CA THR A 115 5.36 9.17 -9.05
C THR A 115 5.17 10.04 -7.79
N GLU A 116 6.17 10.82 -7.40
CA GLU A 116 6.07 11.78 -6.29
C GLU A 116 4.92 12.77 -6.48
N HIS A 117 4.74 13.29 -7.70
CA HIS A 117 3.66 14.21 -8.02
C HIS A 117 2.28 13.56 -7.92
N GLU A 118 2.14 12.31 -8.37
CA GLU A 118 0.90 11.56 -8.23
C GLU A 118 0.59 11.29 -6.76
N MET A 119 1.58 10.88 -5.96
CA MET A 119 1.39 10.62 -4.54
C MET A 119 1.00 11.90 -3.80
N LYS A 120 1.70 13.01 -4.05
CA LYS A 120 1.37 14.31 -3.46
C LYS A 120 -0.04 14.79 -3.87
N THR A 121 -0.40 14.62 -5.15
CA THR A 121 -1.76 14.93 -5.62
C THR A 121 -2.81 14.09 -4.89
N LEU A 122 -2.55 12.79 -4.69
CA LEU A 122 -3.47 11.90 -3.96
C LEU A 122 -3.64 12.33 -2.50
N CYS A 123 -2.57 12.70 -1.82
CA CYS A 123 -2.62 13.21 -0.43
C CYS A 123 -3.48 14.48 -0.34
N LEU A 124 -3.22 15.47 -1.20
CA LEU A 124 -3.95 16.73 -1.20
C LEU A 124 -5.44 16.56 -1.56
N LEU A 125 -5.76 15.63 -2.48
CA LEU A 125 -7.15 15.25 -2.76
C LEU A 125 -7.83 14.61 -1.53
N ALA A 126 -7.10 13.78 -0.80
CA ALA A 126 -7.59 13.16 0.43
C ALA A 126 -7.86 14.18 1.54
N GLU A 127 -7.07 15.24 1.60
CA GLU A 127 -7.25 16.38 2.50
C GLU A 127 -8.40 17.31 2.08
N GLY A 128 -9.01 17.07 0.90
CA GLY A 128 -10.16 17.82 0.40
C GLY A 128 -9.80 19.07 -0.41
N HIS A 129 -8.55 19.25 -0.82
CA HIS A 129 -8.14 20.38 -1.65
C HIS A 129 -8.73 20.32 -3.06
N SER A 130 -9.11 21.49 -3.58
CA SER A 130 -9.56 21.63 -4.97
C SER A 130 -8.37 21.48 -5.96
N SER A 131 -8.66 21.18 -7.23
CA SER A 131 -7.61 21.10 -8.25
C SER A 131 -6.84 22.42 -8.41
N GLN A 132 -7.47 23.56 -8.15
CA GLN A 132 -6.83 24.88 -8.17
C GLN A 132 -5.88 25.05 -6.98
N ASP A 133 -6.29 24.64 -5.79
CA ASP A 133 -5.46 24.70 -4.59
C ASP A 133 -4.25 23.76 -4.72
N ILE A 134 -4.48 22.56 -5.24
CA ILE A 134 -3.41 21.57 -5.51
C ILE A 134 -2.38 22.18 -6.48
N ALA A 135 -2.84 22.81 -7.57
CA ALA A 135 -1.96 23.47 -8.52
C ALA A 135 -1.09 24.55 -7.86
N ARG A 136 -1.70 25.37 -6.96
CA ARG A 136 -0.99 26.41 -6.19
C ARG A 136 0.03 25.80 -5.21
N ILE A 137 -0.37 24.78 -4.45
CA ILE A 137 0.49 24.10 -3.46
C ILE A 137 1.67 23.37 -4.15
N MET A 138 1.43 22.79 -5.32
CA MET A 138 2.45 22.07 -6.08
C MET A 138 3.28 22.96 -7.02
N ALA A 139 2.98 24.27 -7.06
CA ALA A 139 3.61 25.25 -7.97
C ALA A 139 3.59 24.78 -9.45
N CYS A 140 2.44 24.27 -9.89
CA CYS A 140 2.23 23.82 -11.27
C CYS A 140 0.90 24.34 -11.84
N ASP A 141 0.66 24.13 -13.12
CA ASP A 141 -0.62 24.48 -13.74
C ASP A 141 -1.75 23.48 -13.41
N THR A 142 -2.98 23.93 -13.44
CA THR A 142 -4.16 23.09 -13.16
C THR A 142 -4.29 21.93 -14.17
N ARG A 143 -3.81 22.12 -15.42
CA ARG A 143 -3.80 21.08 -16.44
C ARG A 143 -2.87 19.92 -16.06
N SER A 144 -1.76 20.21 -15.43
CA SER A 144 -0.85 19.19 -14.86
C SER A 144 -1.51 18.41 -13.75
N VAL A 145 -2.26 19.08 -12.85
CA VAL A 145 -3.03 18.40 -11.79
C VAL A 145 -4.04 17.44 -12.39
N TYR A 146 -4.80 17.84 -13.42
CA TYR A 146 -5.73 16.93 -14.11
C TYR A 146 -5.02 15.73 -14.74
N ARG A 147 -3.82 15.91 -15.30
CA ARG A 147 -3.02 14.78 -15.82
C ARG A 147 -2.61 13.82 -14.71
N PHE A 148 -2.21 14.32 -13.54
CA PHE A 148 -1.89 13.47 -12.39
C PHE A 148 -3.13 12.71 -11.90
N GLN A 149 -4.27 13.37 -11.77
CA GLN A 149 -5.53 12.75 -11.38
C GLN A 149 -5.95 11.66 -12.39
N TYR A 150 -5.85 11.92 -13.69
CA TYR A 150 -6.15 10.93 -14.72
C TYR A 150 -5.23 9.72 -14.62
N SER A 151 -3.92 9.94 -14.44
CA SER A 151 -2.94 8.86 -14.26
C SER A 151 -3.22 8.03 -13.00
N LEU A 152 -3.55 8.68 -11.88
CA LEU A 152 -3.99 8.02 -10.66
C LEU A 152 -5.23 7.16 -10.90
N CYS A 153 -6.26 7.70 -11.55
CA CYS A 153 -7.47 6.94 -11.89
C CYS A 153 -7.15 5.69 -12.70
N LYS A 154 -6.26 5.81 -13.69
CA LYS A 154 -5.83 4.67 -14.51
C LYS A 154 -5.09 3.61 -13.68
N LYS A 155 -4.21 4.03 -12.78
CA LYS A 155 -3.41 3.14 -11.92
C LYS A 155 -4.26 2.44 -10.85
N PHE A 156 -5.25 3.12 -10.29
CA PHE A 156 -6.17 2.57 -9.28
C PHE A 156 -7.39 1.84 -9.87
N GLY A 157 -7.47 1.67 -11.18
CA GLY A 157 -8.51 0.87 -11.85
C GLY A 157 -9.82 1.60 -12.10
N GLY A 158 -9.81 2.95 -12.18
CA GLY A 158 -10.91 3.76 -12.68
C GLY A 158 -11.34 4.94 -11.80
N LEU A 159 -12.02 5.90 -12.43
CA LEU A 159 -12.46 7.17 -11.84
C LEU A 159 -13.40 7.02 -10.65
N ASN A 160 -14.32 6.04 -10.71
CA ASN A 160 -15.35 5.87 -9.68
C ASN A 160 -14.74 5.44 -8.33
N ARG A 161 -13.62 4.73 -8.34
CA ARG A 161 -12.95 4.29 -7.10
C ARG A 161 -12.29 5.46 -6.37
N LEU A 162 -11.66 6.40 -7.08
CA LEU A 162 -11.09 7.60 -6.45
C LEU A 162 -12.14 8.62 -6.02
N ARG A 163 -13.30 8.70 -6.74
CA ARG A 163 -14.42 9.55 -6.31
C ARG A 163 -15.14 9.03 -5.07
N ASN A 164 -15.23 7.71 -4.92
CA ASN A 164 -15.79 7.09 -3.72
C ASN A 164 -14.83 7.17 -2.51
N LEU A 165 -13.57 7.49 -2.74
CA LEU A 165 -12.61 7.92 -1.73
C LEU A 165 -12.84 9.40 -1.35
N ARG A 166 -14.08 9.91 -1.38
CA ARG A 166 -14.43 11.14 -0.68
C ARG A 166 -14.22 10.89 0.81
N PHE A 167 -13.02 11.15 1.22
CA PHE A 167 -12.54 11.03 2.57
C PHE A 167 -13.41 11.93 3.45
N ARG A 168 -14.32 11.34 4.18
CA ARG A 168 -14.92 12.01 5.33
C ARG A 168 -13.76 12.30 6.29
N HIS A 169 -13.64 13.56 6.63
CA HIS A 169 -12.64 14.16 7.50
C HIS A 169 -12.37 13.34 8.78
N THR A 170 -11.58 12.31 8.71
CA THR A 170 -10.98 11.70 9.90
C THR A 170 -9.78 10.89 9.42
N ILE A 171 -8.62 11.55 9.35
CA ILE A 171 -7.36 10.83 9.40
C ILE A 171 -7.36 10.15 10.76
N PRO A 172 -7.39 8.82 10.86
CA PRO A 172 -7.32 8.17 12.16
C PRO A 172 -6.01 8.58 12.82
N ALA A 173 -6.09 9.05 14.07
CA ALA A 173 -4.90 9.20 14.88
C ALA A 173 -4.15 7.85 14.86
N LEU A 174 -2.88 7.90 14.58
CA LEU A 174 -2.02 6.72 14.58
C LEU A 174 -1.65 6.45 16.06
N ASP A 175 -2.53 5.72 16.76
CA ASP A 175 -2.22 5.15 18.08
C ASP A 175 -1.20 4.03 17.98
#